data_5e29e6a0375ba5a2a55deb5d6e963b86
#
_entry.id   5e29e6a0375ba5a2a55deb5d6e963b86
#
_cell.length_a   1.000
_cell.length_b   1.000
_cell.length_c   1.000
_cell.angle_alpha   90.00
_cell.angle_beta   90.00
_cell.angle_gamma   90.00
#
_symmetry.space_group_name_H-M   'P 1'
#
loop_
_entity.id
_entity.type
_entity.pdbx_description
1 polymer ?
#
loop_
_entity_poly.entity_id
_entity_poly.type
_entity_poly.pdbx_seq_one_letter_code
_entity_poly.pdbx_strand_id
1 'polypeptide(L)'
;MFAFLCVSAACGLMIDLYLFHSFSLNYLLIGMAFSATVANLVPEKELADVLKLYNPLLSLSLIAVIVNLGMPLDYRLIAGAGLFTAVYILSRAAGKIGGAYLGGRITGAEPTVTKYLGFTLLPHSGVSLVFTGIAVSTLTAFDPSLADIVSGTIVAAAIINEIIAVIIAKFAFKWAGEIKE
;
A
#
# COMPACT_ATOMS: atom_id res chain seq x y z
N MET A 1 -8.41 -24.38 -0.79
CA MET A 1 -8.27 -22.92 -0.71
C MET A 1 -7.38 -22.36 -1.82
N PHE A 2 -6.13 -22.82 -1.98
CA PHE A 2 -5.24 -22.34 -3.07
C PHE A 2 -5.81 -22.59 -4.47
N ALA A 3 -6.34 -23.81 -4.74
CA ALA A 3 -7.00 -24.12 -6.00
C ALA A 3 -8.20 -23.21 -6.29
N PHE A 4 -8.96 -22.83 -5.26
CA PHE A 4 -10.11 -21.93 -5.41
C PHE A 4 -9.66 -20.49 -5.73
N LEU A 5 -8.57 -20.02 -5.15
CA LEU A 5 -7.94 -18.75 -5.48
C LEU A 5 -7.41 -18.74 -6.94
N CYS A 6 -6.74 -19.82 -7.36
CA CYS A 6 -6.27 -19.96 -8.73
C CYS A 6 -7.42 -19.99 -9.73
N VAL A 7 -8.50 -20.71 -9.41
CA VAL A 7 -9.70 -20.78 -10.27
C VAL A 7 -10.40 -19.42 -10.34
N SER A 8 -10.55 -18.72 -9.20
CA SER A 8 -11.18 -17.39 -9.19
C SER A 8 -10.36 -16.34 -9.95
N ALA A 9 -9.02 -16.37 -9.81
CA ALA A 9 -8.13 -15.52 -10.57
C ALA A 9 -8.16 -15.86 -12.07
N ALA A 10 -8.16 -17.14 -12.44
CA ALA A 10 -8.27 -17.57 -13.83
C ALA A 10 -9.63 -17.20 -14.44
N CYS A 11 -10.73 -17.39 -13.71
CA CYS A 11 -12.05 -16.93 -14.14
C CYS A 11 -12.11 -15.41 -14.30
N GLY A 12 -11.52 -14.66 -13.37
CA GLY A 12 -11.42 -13.21 -13.47
C GLY A 12 -10.66 -12.77 -14.72
N LEU A 13 -9.51 -13.38 -15.00
CA LEU A 13 -8.72 -13.16 -16.23
C LEU A 13 -9.50 -13.50 -17.50
N MET A 14 -10.23 -14.61 -17.50
CA MET A 14 -11.06 -15.01 -18.64
C MET A 14 -12.21 -14.03 -18.88
N ILE A 15 -12.84 -13.55 -17.82
CA ILE A 15 -13.91 -12.55 -17.89
C ILE A 15 -13.36 -11.22 -18.42
N ASP A 16 -12.18 -10.79 -17.95
CA ASP A 16 -11.54 -9.56 -18.40
C ASP A 16 -11.13 -9.62 -19.88
N LEU A 17 -10.56 -10.75 -20.31
CA LEU A 17 -10.11 -10.94 -21.68
C LEU A 17 -11.26 -11.14 -22.72
N TYR A 18 -12.37 -11.76 -22.32
CA TYR A 18 -13.41 -12.16 -23.27
C TYR A 18 -14.72 -11.39 -23.19
N LEU A 19 -15.11 -10.88 -21.99
CA LEU A 19 -16.40 -10.22 -21.80
C LEU A 19 -16.34 -8.70 -21.66
N PHE A 20 -15.27 -8.13 -21.11
CA PHE A 20 -15.22 -6.72 -20.75
C PHE A 20 -13.97 -6.03 -21.28
N HIS A 21 -13.96 -5.65 -22.56
CA HIS A 21 -12.93 -4.78 -23.13
C HIS A 21 -12.91 -3.36 -22.56
N SER A 22 -13.93 -2.97 -21.80
CA SER A 22 -14.09 -1.61 -21.25
C SER A 22 -14.04 -1.52 -19.73
N PHE A 23 -13.95 -2.64 -19.00
CA PHE A 23 -13.93 -2.68 -17.53
C PHE A 23 -12.68 -3.42 -17.07
N SER A 24 -11.69 -2.72 -16.54
CA SER A 24 -10.56 -3.37 -15.88
C SER A 24 -10.97 -3.87 -14.49
N LEU A 25 -11.02 -5.20 -14.32
CA LEU A 25 -11.27 -5.81 -13.02
C LEU A 25 -10.09 -5.54 -12.08
N ASN A 26 -10.37 -4.95 -10.93
CA ASN A 26 -9.35 -4.73 -9.92
C ASN A 26 -9.15 -6.00 -9.08
N TYR A 27 -8.19 -6.85 -9.48
CA TYR A 27 -7.86 -8.12 -8.81
C TYR A 27 -7.49 -7.95 -7.34
N LEU A 28 -6.97 -6.78 -6.95
CA LEU A 28 -6.66 -6.47 -5.56
C LEU A 28 -7.94 -6.38 -4.72
N LEU A 29 -8.96 -5.68 -5.22
CA LEU A 29 -10.26 -5.58 -4.54
C LEU A 29 -10.97 -6.94 -4.47
N ILE A 30 -10.88 -7.73 -5.53
CA ILE A 30 -11.42 -9.10 -5.54
C ILE A 30 -10.72 -9.96 -4.48
N GLY A 31 -9.38 -9.89 -4.42
CA GLY A 31 -8.59 -10.59 -3.41
C GLY A 31 -8.93 -10.14 -1.98
N MET A 32 -9.12 -8.84 -1.77
CA MET A 32 -9.52 -8.30 -0.46
C MET A 32 -10.92 -8.77 -0.07
N ALA A 33 -11.90 -8.72 -0.97
CA ALA A 33 -13.25 -9.19 -0.71
C ALA A 33 -13.28 -10.70 -0.40
N PHE A 34 -12.52 -11.50 -1.16
CA PHE A 34 -12.36 -12.93 -0.91
C PHE A 34 -11.74 -13.19 0.47
N SER A 35 -10.64 -12.51 0.79
CA SER A 35 -9.96 -12.68 2.09
C SER A 35 -10.85 -12.28 3.25
N ALA A 36 -11.59 -11.18 3.12
CA ALA A 36 -12.56 -10.74 4.12
C ALA A 36 -13.68 -11.77 4.31
N THR A 37 -14.20 -12.33 3.22
CA THR A 37 -15.24 -13.37 3.28
C THR A 37 -14.72 -14.63 4.00
N VAL A 38 -13.53 -15.10 3.64
CA VAL A 38 -12.91 -16.27 4.29
C VAL A 38 -12.68 -16.00 5.78
N ALA A 39 -12.14 -14.83 6.13
CA ALA A 39 -11.85 -14.46 7.52
C ALA A 39 -13.11 -14.39 8.40
N ASN A 40 -14.27 -14.07 7.82
CA ASN A 40 -15.54 -13.98 8.55
C ASN A 40 -16.34 -15.29 8.59
N LEU A 41 -16.09 -16.21 7.66
CA LEU A 41 -16.83 -17.48 7.57
C LEU A 41 -16.10 -18.67 8.17
N VAL A 42 -14.76 -18.64 8.23
CA VAL A 42 -13.94 -19.74 8.71
C VAL A 42 -13.73 -19.62 10.23
N PRO A 43 -13.85 -20.72 11.01
CA PRO A 43 -13.56 -20.72 12.44
C PRO A 43 -12.12 -20.21 12.71
N GLU A 44 -11.96 -19.46 13.80
CA GLU A 44 -10.72 -18.79 14.16
C GLU A 44 -9.50 -19.74 14.24
N LYS A 45 -9.72 -20.98 14.69
CA LYS A 45 -8.69 -22.01 14.78
C LYS A 45 -8.17 -22.44 13.41
N GLU A 46 -9.07 -22.68 12.47
CA GLU A 46 -8.72 -23.05 11.08
C GLU A 46 -8.07 -21.88 10.34
N LEU A 47 -8.54 -20.67 10.59
CA LEU A 47 -7.94 -19.45 10.05
C LEU A 47 -6.50 -19.29 10.52
N ALA A 48 -6.21 -19.53 11.80
CA ALA A 48 -4.87 -19.48 12.36
C ALA A 48 -3.91 -20.49 11.70
N ASP A 49 -4.37 -21.70 11.41
CA ASP A 49 -3.57 -22.72 10.72
C ASP A 49 -3.32 -22.36 9.25
N VAL A 50 -4.30 -21.79 8.58
CA VAL A 50 -4.15 -21.26 7.22
C VAL A 50 -3.14 -20.12 7.20
N LEU A 51 -3.21 -19.17 8.13
CA LEU A 51 -2.27 -18.05 8.22
C LEU A 51 -0.83 -18.52 8.47
N LYS A 52 -0.62 -19.51 9.33
CA LYS A 52 0.72 -20.10 9.54
C LYS A 52 1.31 -20.66 8.25
N LEU A 53 0.50 -21.34 7.44
CA LEU A 53 0.94 -21.89 6.15
C LEU A 53 1.21 -20.80 5.12
N TYR A 54 0.49 -19.68 5.19
CA TYR A 54 0.58 -18.57 4.24
C TYR A 54 1.71 -17.57 4.56
N ASN A 55 2.11 -17.43 5.83
CA ASN A 55 3.09 -16.46 6.26
C ASN A 55 4.44 -16.53 5.49
N PRO A 56 5.03 -17.71 5.20
CA PRO A 56 6.25 -17.79 4.41
C PRO A 56 6.06 -17.29 2.97
N LEU A 57 4.90 -17.60 2.37
CA LEU A 57 4.55 -17.15 1.03
C LEU A 57 4.33 -15.64 0.96
N LEU A 58 3.68 -15.08 1.97
CA LEU A 58 3.48 -13.63 2.14
C LEU A 58 4.82 -12.90 2.22
N SER A 59 5.76 -13.42 3.02
CA SER A 59 7.09 -12.82 3.17
C SER A 59 7.85 -12.84 1.85
N LEU A 60 7.81 -13.94 1.12
CA LEU A 60 8.46 -14.07 -0.19
C LEU A 60 7.80 -13.15 -1.23
N SER A 61 6.49 -13.02 -1.23
CA SER A 61 5.75 -12.12 -2.11
C SER A 61 6.08 -10.66 -1.80
N LEU A 62 6.20 -10.28 -0.52
CA LEU A 62 6.59 -8.92 -0.11
C LEU A 62 8.00 -8.59 -0.59
N ILE A 63 8.96 -9.52 -0.45
CA ILE A 63 10.32 -9.34 -0.95
C ILE A 63 10.30 -9.15 -2.47
N ALA A 64 9.55 -9.98 -3.21
CA ALA A 64 9.44 -9.86 -4.65
C ALA A 64 8.83 -8.51 -5.08
N VAL A 65 7.80 -8.03 -4.37
CA VAL A 65 7.21 -6.69 -4.61
C VAL A 65 8.22 -5.58 -4.35
N ILE A 66 8.96 -5.64 -3.24
CA ILE A 66 9.98 -4.63 -2.90
C ILE A 66 11.09 -4.60 -3.96
N VAL A 67 11.58 -5.76 -4.39
CA VAL A 67 12.59 -5.86 -5.45
C VAL A 67 12.06 -5.30 -6.78
N ASN A 68 10.83 -5.66 -7.16
CA ASN A 68 10.20 -5.16 -8.38
C ASN A 68 10.00 -3.64 -8.35
N LEU A 69 9.71 -3.07 -7.19
CA LEU A 69 9.60 -1.62 -7.00
C LEU A 69 10.95 -0.90 -7.08
N GLY A 70 12.04 -1.58 -6.71
CA GLY A 70 13.40 -1.04 -6.81
C GLY A 70 13.98 -1.10 -8.23
N MET A 71 13.47 -1.98 -9.09
CA MET A 71 14.03 -2.19 -10.44
C MET A 71 13.96 -0.98 -11.38
N PRO A 72 12.88 -0.20 -11.46
CA PRO A 72 12.79 0.97 -12.33
C PRO A 72 13.40 2.24 -11.75
N LEU A 73 14.17 2.15 -10.67
CA LEU A 73 14.76 3.30 -10.00
C LEU A 73 15.87 3.93 -10.83
N ASP A 74 15.50 4.91 -11.63
CA ASP A 74 16.46 5.83 -12.21
C ASP A 74 16.70 7.00 -11.25
N TYR A 75 17.92 7.05 -10.67
CA TYR A 75 18.34 8.13 -9.78
C TYR A 75 18.30 9.51 -10.45
N ARG A 76 18.29 9.58 -11.80
CA ARG A 76 18.12 10.82 -12.55
C ARG A 76 16.69 11.35 -12.43
N LEU A 77 15.70 10.48 -12.40
CA LEU A 77 14.30 10.86 -12.16
C LEU A 77 14.11 11.35 -10.72
N ILE A 78 14.81 10.74 -9.76
CA ILE A 78 14.79 11.19 -8.36
C ILE A 78 15.33 12.62 -8.23
N ALA A 79 16.42 12.93 -8.92
CA ALA A 79 17.03 14.27 -8.90
C ALA A 79 16.14 15.31 -9.63
N GLY A 80 15.48 14.92 -10.74
CA GLY A 80 14.59 15.81 -11.50
C GLY A 80 13.23 16.08 -10.83
N ALA A 81 12.73 15.14 -10.03
CA ALA A 81 11.43 15.24 -9.36
C ALA A 81 11.51 15.89 -7.95
N GLY A 82 12.67 16.41 -7.55
CA GLY A 82 12.98 16.80 -6.16
C GLY A 82 11.94 17.68 -5.48
N LEU A 83 11.46 18.74 -6.12
CA LEU A 83 10.47 19.65 -5.54
C LEU A 83 9.08 18.96 -5.42
N PHE A 84 8.63 18.29 -6.46
CA PHE A 84 7.35 17.57 -6.44
C PHE A 84 7.36 16.45 -5.42
N THR A 85 8.46 15.73 -5.29
CA THR A 85 8.67 14.69 -4.28
C THR A 85 8.59 15.27 -2.86
N ALA A 86 9.25 16.39 -2.59
CA ALA A 86 9.21 17.05 -1.29
C ALA A 86 7.78 17.51 -0.94
N VAL A 87 7.11 18.19 -1.87
CA VAL A 87 5.72 18.64 -1.68
C VAL A 87 4.78 17.46 -1.45
N TYR A 88 4.94 16.39 -2.22
CA TYR A 88 4.13 15.17 -2.05
C TYR A 88 4.34 14.53 -0.66
N ILE A 89 5.60 14.36 -0.21
CA ILE A 89 5.89 13.78 1.11
C ILE A 89 5.29 14.63 2.23
N LEU A 90 5.48 15.94 2.17
CA LEU A 90 5.00 16.87 3.20
C LEU A 90 3.47 16.94 3.24
N SER A 91 2.81 17.08 2.10
CA SER A 91 1.35 17.14 2.03
C SER A 91 0.71 15.81 2.48
N ARG A 92 1.29 14.68 2.09
CA ARG A 92 0.85 13.35 2.52
C ARG A 92 1.03 13.17 4.03
N ALA A 93 2.17 13.59 4.59
CA ALA A 93 2.41 13.52 6.03
C ALA A 93 1.43 14.41 6.80
N ALA A 94 1.23 15.65 6.37
CA ALA A 94 0.28 16.57 6.98
C ALA A 94 -1.15 16.02 6.93
N GLY A 95 -1.58 15.46 5.79
CA GLY A 95 -2.90 14.84 5.63
C GLY A 95 -3.09 13.63 6.55
N LYS A 96 -2.10 12.73 6.65
CA LYS A 96 -2.19 11.55 7.51
C LYS A 96 -2.19 11.90 9.00
N ILE A 97 -1.27 12.77 9.42
CA ILE A 97 -1.19 13.20 10.83
C ILE A 97 -2.44 14.01 11.22
N GLY A 98 -2.80 14.98 10.41
CA GLY A 98 -3.98 15.84 10.66
C GLY A 98 -5.28 15.04 10.61
N GLY A 99 -5.45 14.18 9.61
CA GLY A 99 -6.63 13.33 9.48
C GLY A 99 -6.79 12.34 10.63
N ALA A 100 -5.71 11.66 11.03
CA ALA A 100 -5.73 10.76 12.17
C ALA A 100 -6.04 11.49 13.49
N TYR A 101 -5.45 12.67 13.69
CA TYR A 101 -5.70 13.49 14.86
C TYR A 101 -7.16 13.97 14.92
N LEU A 102 -7.69 14.51 13.82
CA LEU A 102 -9.07 14.96 13.74
C LEU A 102 -10.06 13.79 13.91
N GLY A 103 -9.80 12.67 13.22
CA GLY A 103 -10.62 11.46 13.37
C GLY A 103 -10.64 10.95 14.81
N GLY A 104 -9.47 10.85 15.44
CA GLY A 104 -9.37 10.43 16.84
C GLY A 104 -10.10 11.35 17.81
N ARG A 105 -10.07 12.66 17.55
CA ARG A 105 -10.82 13.63 18.36
C ARG A 105 -12.33 13.51 18.19
N ILE A 106 -12.80 13.37 16.95
CA ILE A 106 -14.23 13.26 16.65
C ILE A 106 -14.83 11.98 17.20
N THR A 107 -14.09 10.88 17.14
CA THR A 107 -14.54 9.58 17.63
C THR A 107 -14.36 9.38 19.15
N GLY A 108 -13.71 10.32 19.83
CA GLY A 108 -13.39 10.17 21.26
C GLY A 108 -12.38 9.06 21.54
N ALA A 109 -11.47 8.79 20.60
CA ALA A 109 -10.43 7.77 20.77
C ALA A 109 -9.48 8.13 21.94
N GLU A 110 -8.80 7.12 22.47
CA GLU A 110 -7.83 7.30 23.54
C GLU A 110 -6.80 8.39 23.20
N PRO A 111 -6.40 9.24 24.16
CA PRO A 111 -5.47 10.35 23.91
C PRO A 111 -4.16 9.93 23.27
N THR A 112 -3.64 8.75 23.61
CA THR A 112 -2.43 8.16 23.05
C THR A 112 -2.61 7.84 21.56
N VAL A 113 -3.73 7.20 21.22
CA VAL A 113 -4.09 6.89 19.82
C VAL A 113 -4.25 8.18 19.03
N THR A 114 -5.05 9.11 19.54
CA THR A 114 -5.30 10.41 18.89
C THR A 114 -4.01 11.15 18.57
N LYS A 115 -3.02 11.11 19.47
CA LYS A 115 -1.76 11.85 19.33
C LYS A 115 -0.75 11.17 18.43
N TYR A 116 -0.63 9.85 18.48
CA TYR A 116 0.49 9.13 17.86
C TYR A 116 0.12 8.31 16.63
N LEU A 117 -1.15 7.96 16.42
CA LEU A 117 -1.60 7.15 15.29
C LEU A 117 -1.17 7.74 13.93
N GLY A 118 -1.25 9.06 13.75
CA GLY A 118 -0.88 9.70 12.50
C GLY A 118 0.57 9.46 12.08
N PHE A 119 1.48 9.37 13.04
CA PHE A 119 2.90 9.09 12.79
C PHE A 119 3.15 7.64 12.41
N THR A 120 2.39 6.69 12.97
CA THR A 120 2.52 5.26 12.62
C THR A 120 1.95 4.96 11.23
N LEU A 121 1.12 5.83 10.68
CA LEU A 121 0.54 5.70 9.35
C LEU A 121 1.44 6.29 8.24
N LEU A 122 2.58 6.90 8.57
CA LEU A 122 3.47 7.53 7.58
C LEU A 122 4.10 6.56 6.58
N PRO A 123 4.53 5.33 6.94
CA PRO A 123 5.13 4.40 5.99
C PRO A 123 4.29 4.20 4.73
N HIS A 124 4.98 3.94 3.62
CA HIS A 124 4.33 3.75 2.33
C HIS A 124 3.82 2.31 2.22
N SER A 125 2.60 2.15 1.79
CA SER A 125 2.03 0.82 1.55
C SER A 125 2.40 0.35 0.14
N GLY A 126 2.80 -0.92 -0.01
CA GLY A 126 3.01 -1.53 -1.32
C GLY A 126 1.77 -1.44 -2.22
N VAL A 127 0.59 -1.46 -1.62
CA VAL A 127 -0.69 -1.28 -2.32
C VAL A 127 -0.77 0.09 -3.01
N SER A 128 -0.28 1.17 -2.39
CA SER A 128 -0.31 2.49 -3.02
C SER A 128 0.59 2.57 -4.25
N LEU A 129 1.67 1.78 -4.30
CA LEU A 129 2.54 1.69 -5.47
C LEU A 129 1.89 0.91 -6.62
N VAL A 130 1.12 -0.13 -6.31
CA VAL A 130 0.31 -0.82 -7.32
C VAL A 130 -0.71 0.14 -7.95
N PHE A 131 -1.43 0.92 -7.15
CA PHE A 131 -2.34 1.94 -7.67
C PHE A 131 -1.62 3.03 -8.46
N THR A 132 -0.41 3.39 -8.07
CA THR A 132 0.43 4.30 -8.86
C THR A 132 0.75 3.70 -10.23
N GLY A 133 1.11 2.42 -10.30
CA GLY A 133 1.34 1.73 -11.56
C GLY A 133 0.13 1.76 -12.48
N ILE A 134 -1.07 1.53 -11.95
CA ILE A 134 -2.33 1.62 -12.70
C ILE A 134 -2.57 3.06 -13.18
N ALA A 135 -2.39 4.06 -12.32
CA ALA A 135 -2.55 5.46 -12.69
C ALA A 135 -1.56 5.87 -13.79
N VAL A 136 -0.30 5.49 -13.65
CA VAL A 136 0.76 5.76 -14.65
C VAL A 136 0.42 5.10 -15.99
N SER A 137 0.01 3.82 -16.00
CA SER A 137 -0.37 3.14 -17.23
C SER A 137 -1.54 3.81 -17.95
N THR A 138 -2.50 4.32 -17.19
CA THR A 138 -3.64 5.07 -17.74
C THR A 138 -3.18 6.41 -18.28
N LEU A 139 -2.35 7.16 -17.54
CA LEU A 139 -1.83 8.46 -17.97
C LEU A 139 -0.95 8.36 -19.22
N THR A 140 -0.16 7.31 -19.34
CA THR A 140 0.72 7.08 -20.50
C THR A 140 -0.07 7.07 -21.82
N ALA A 141 -1.32 6.64 -21.80
CA ALA A 141 -2.19 6.65 -22.98
C ALA A 141 -2.61 8.07 -23.42
N PHE A 142 -2.59 9.04 -22.49
CA PHE A 142 -3.03 10.43 -22.75
C PHE A 142 -1.83 11.39 -22.86
N ASP A 143 -0.90 11.31 -21.92
CA ASP A 143 0.27 12.17 -21.83
C ASP A 143 1.44 11.40 -21.19
N PRO A 144 2.37 10.87 -22.01
CA PRO A 144 3.53 10.15 -21.51
C PRO A 144 4.44 10.99 -20.60
N SER A 145 4.56 12.29 -20.85
CA SER A 145 5.43 13.17 -20.07
C SER A 145 4.87 13.38 -18.65
N LEU A 146 3.57 13.51 -18.52
CA LEU A 146 2.89 13.59 -17.24
C LEU A 146 2.99 12.27 -16.48
N ALA A 147 2.87 11.15 -17.17
CA ALA A 147 3.03 9.81 -16.58
C ALA A 147 4.42 9.62 -15.97
N ASP A 148 5.48 10.08 -16.65
CA ASP A 148 6.87 10.02 -16.18
C ASP A 148 7.08 10.88 -14.93
N ILE A 149 6.54 12.11 -14.91
CA ILE A 149 6.60 13.00 -13.75
C ILE A 149 5.90 12.37 -12.55
N VAL A 150 4.70 11.83 -12.73
CA VAL A 150 3.92 11.18 -11.65
C VAL A 150 4.65 9.95 -11.13
N SER A 151 5.13 9.09 -12.03
CA SER A 151 5.88 7.88 -11.68
C SER A 151 7.15 8.24 -10.91
N GLY A 152 7.98 9.12 -11.44
CA GLY A 152 9.24 9.54 -10.81
C GLY A 152 9.01 10.18 -9.44
N THR A 153 8.01 11.04 -9.31
CA THR A 153 7.66 11.69 -8.05
C THR A 153 7.24 10.69 -6.97
N ILE A 154 6.33 9.78 -7.29
CA ILE A 154 5.76 8.85 -6.29
C ILE A 154 6.77 7.77 -5.93
N VAL A 155 7.53 7.24 -6.89
CA VAL A 155 8.56 6.23 -6.63
C VAL A 155 9.69 6.81 -5.78
N ALA A 156 10.19 8.02 -6.11
CA ALA A 156 11.19 8.71 -5.31
C ALA A 156 10.68 8.98 -3.88
N ALA A 157 9.44 9.46 -3.77
CA ALA A 157 8.81 9.72 -2.49
C ALA A 157 8.63 8.43 -1.66
N ALA A 158 8.29 7.32 -2.29
CA ALA A 158 8.13 6.04 -1.61
C ALA A 158 9.42 5.60 -0.93
N ILE A 159 10.55 5.69 -1.63
CA ILE A 159 11.86 5.28 -1.10
C ILE A 159 12.32 6.16 0.05
N ILE A 160 12.30 7.49 -0.17
CA ILE A 160 12.72 8.46 0.85
C ILE A 160 11.81 8.31 2.08
N ASN A 161 10.51 8.21 1.84
CA ASN A 161 9.54 8.11 2.92
C ASN A 161 9.64 6.78 3.67
N GLU A 162 9.96 5.65 2.99
CA GLU A 162 10.11 4.35 3.65
C GLU A 162 11.23 4.38 4.69
N ILE A 163 12.34 5.03 4.39
CA ILE A 163 13.44 5.18 5.35
C ILE A 163 13.03 6.07 6.52
N ILE A 164 12.53 7.26 6.23
CA ILE A 164 12.20 8.27 7.26
C ILE A 164 10.99 7.86 8.09
N ALA A 165 9.93 7.38 7.43
CA ALA A 165 8.67 7.08 8.08
C ALA A 165 8.73 5.85 8.99
N VAL A 166 9.53 4.84 8.66
CA VAL A 166 9.74 3.67 9.53
C VAL A 166 10.43 4.09 10.83
N ILE A 167 11.43 4.98 10.74
CA ILE A 167 12.09 5.52 11.93
C ILE A 167 11.11 6.31 12.79
N ILE A 168 10.34 7.21 12.18
CA ILE A 168 9.33 8.03 12.88
C ILE A 168 8.25 7.13 13.50
N ALA A 169 7.76 6.12 12.78
CA ALA A 169 6.77 5.18 13.29
C ALA A 169 7.30 4.41 14.52
N LYS A 170 8.55 3.96 14.48
CA LYS A 170 9.20 3.31 15.63
C LYS A 170 9.22 4.23 16.86
N PHE A 171 9.60 5.50 16.68
CA PHE A 171 9.57 6.46 17.77
C PHE A 171 8.14 6.74 18.26
N ALA A 172 7.16 6.81 17.36
CA ALA A 172 5.77 7.01 17.73
C ALA A 172 5.24 5.87 18.61
N PHE A 173 5.55 4.61 18.30
CA PHE A 173 5.23 3.46 19.15
C PHE A 173 5.94 3.50 20.51
N LYS A 174 7.21 3.95 20.52
CA LYS A 174 7.93 4.14 21.80
C LYS A 174 7.30 5.24 22.65
N TRP A 175 6.93 6.38 22.07
CA TRP A 175 6.25 7.47 22.78
C TRP A 175 4.82 7.12 23.23
N ALA A 176 4.17 6.22 22.50
CA ALA A 176 2.87 5.67 22.88
C ALA A 176 2.96 4.65 24.03
N GLY A 177 4.17 4.15 24.35
CA GLY A 177 4.37 3.13 25.39
C GLY A 177 4.11 1.70 24.94
N GLU A 178 3.92 1.49 23.63
CA GLU A 178 3.60 0.16 23.07
C GLU A 178 4.85 -0.72 22.89
N ILE A 179 6.04 -0.12 22.81
CA ILE A 179 7.31 -0.83 22.70
C ILE A 179 8.13 -0.54 23.97
N LYS A 180 8.41 -1.58 24.74
CA LYS A 180 9.42 -1.55 25.81
C LYS A 180 10.80 -1.81 25.20
N GLU A 181 11.83 -1.13 25.71
CA GLU A 181 13.23 -1.39 25.37
C GLU A 181 13.65 -2.79 25.73
#